data_4442212df83d2bbe5b96ba366ec93483
#
_entry.id   4442212df83d2bbe5b96ba366ec93483
#
_cell.length_a   1.000
_cell.length_b   1.000
_cell.length_c   1.000
_cell.angle_alpha   90.00
_cell.angle_beta   90.00
_cell.angle_gamma   90.00
#
_symmetry.space_group_name_H-M   'P 1'
#
loop_
_entity.id
_entity.type
_entity.pdbx_description
1 polymer ?
#
loop_
_entity_poly.entity_id
_entity_poly.type
_entity_poly.pdbx_seq_one_letter_code
_entity_poly.pdbx_strand_id
1 'polypeptide(L)'
;YNSIITTRTYQERLDTLANVRDAGMKVCCGGILGLGEARRDRAGLLMQLANLPEHPDSVPINMLVKIAGTPLEGVEDLEPFEFVRTIAVARIMMPKSFVRLSAGREKMNEQMQSLCFFAGANSIFYGEKLLTTPNAEASQDMQLFDKLGIKPLQPVAQVSDEVQTAALEC
;
A
#
# COMPACT_ATOMS: atom_id res chain seq x y z
N TYR A 1 3.77 -18.20 -1.76
CA TYR A 1 3.57 -17.76 -0.37
C TYR A 1 4.39 -18.62 0.60
N ASN A 2 4.18 -19.93 0.65
CA ASN A 2 4.77 -20.82 1.64
C ASN A 2 6.30 -20.93 1.57
N SER A 3 6.93 -20.56 0.46
CA SER A 3 8.39 -20.51 0.31
C SER A 3 9.03 -19.30 1.00
N ILE A 4 8.24 -18.30 1.34
CA ILE A 4 8.70 -17.05 1.96
C ILE A 4 8.18 -16.92 3.40
N ILE A 5 6.89 -17.22 3.61
CA ILE A 5 6.23 -17.14 4.91
C ILE A 5 6.01 -18.54 5.45
N THR A 6 6.69 -18.87 6.53
CA THR A 6 6.65 -20.20 7.16
C THR A 6 5.88 -20.21 8.49
N THR A 7 5.57 -19.04 9.04
CA THR A 7 4.95 -18.89 10.38
C THR A 7 3.43 -18.90 10.37
N ARG A 8 2.80 -18.69 9.20
CA ARG A 8 1.35 -18.65 9.01
C ARG A 8 0.98 -19.19 7.64
N THR A 9 -0.15 -19.85 7.55
CA THR A 9 -0.74 -20.25 6.27
C THR A 9 -1.35 -19.06 5.54
N TYR A 10 -1.53 -19.20 4.24
CA TYR A 10 -2.22 -18.18 3.45
C TYR A 10 -3.70 -18.03 3.85
N GLN A 11 -4.36 -19.15 4.19
CA GLN A 11 -5.75 -19.16 4.65
C GLN A 11 -5.92 -18.37 5.96
N GLU A 12 -5.06 -18.57 6.95
CA GLU A 12 -5.11 -17.79 8.20
C GLU A 12 -5.04 -16.28 7.97
N ARG A 13 -4.36 -15.83 6.92
CA ARG A 13 -4.35 -14.41 6.56
C ARG A 13 -5.68 -13.94 6.01
N LEU A 14 -6.33 -14.75 5.16
CA LEU A 14 -7.66 -14.44 4.65
C LEU A 14 -8.70 -14.44 5.77
N ASP A 15 -8.64 -15.41 6.68
CA ASP A 15 -9.52 -15.48 7.85
C ASP A 15 -9.33 -14.25 8.76
N THR A 16 -8.09 -13.77 8.91
CA THR A 16 -7.81 -12.52 9.65
C THR A 16 -8.50 -11.32 9.01
N LEU A 17 -8.48 -11.20 7.66
CA LEU A 17 -9.17 -10.11 6.98
C LEU A 17 -10.69 -10.17 7.17
N ALA A 18 -11.26 -11.37 7.14
CA ALA A 18 -12.68 -11.58 7.43
C ALA A 18 -13.02 -11.13 8.87
N ASN A 19 -12.26 -11.59 9.85
CA ASN A 19 -12.46 -11.23 11.26
C ASN A 19 -12.34 -9.70 11.50
N VAL A 20 -11.41 -9.02 10.80
CA VAL A 20 -11.28 -7.56 10.87
C VAL A 20 -12.53 -6.87 10.34
N ARG A 21 -13.11 -7.37 9.25
CA ARG A 21 -14.36 -6.86 8.69
C ARG A 21 -15.55 -7.09 9.64
N ASP A 22 -15.67 -8.31 10.16
CA ASP A 22 -16.73 -8.68 11.09
C ASP A 22 -16.70 -7.84 12.37
N ALA A 23 -15.51 -7.39 12.77
CA ALA A 23 -15.32 -6.44 13.88
C ALA A 23 -15.62 -4.97 13.48
N GLY A 24 -16.12 -4.69 12.28
CA GLY A 24 -16.45 -3.35 11.80
C GLY A 24 -15.25 -2.46 11.49
N MET A 25 -14.05 -3.02 11.39
CA MET A 25 -12.82 -2.26 11.11
C MET A 25 -12.53 -2.19 9.61
N LYS A 26 -11.89 -1.09 9.20
CA LYS A 26 -11.40 -0.91 7.83
C LYS A 26 -10.22 -1.83 7.55
N VAL A 27 -10.17 -2.38 6.34
CA VAL A 27 -9.11 -3.29 5.91
C VAL A 27 -8.05 -2.53 5.10
N CYS A 28 -6.80 -2.65 5.54
CA CYS A 28 -5.62 -2.25 4.79
C CYS A 28 -4.81 -3.51 4.46
N CYS A 29 -4.87 -3.95 3.21
CA CYS A 29 -4.21 -5.18 2.76
C CYS A 29 -3.69 -5.04 1.33
N GLY A 30 -2.42 -5.37 1.13
CA GLY A 30 -1.75 -5.31 -0.17
C GLY A 30 -0.63 -6.32 -0.27
N GLY A 31 0.46 -5.98 -0.94
CA GLY A 31 1.57 -6.90 -1.14
C GLY A 31 2.92 -6.23 -1.34
N ILE A 32 3.95 -7.07 -1.36
CA ILE A 32 5.32 -6.70 -1.69
C ILE A 32 5.65 -7.29 -3.05
N LEU A 33 6.18 -6.48 -3.94
CA LEU A 33 6.65 -6.87 -5.27
C LEU A 33 8.17 -6.91 -5.33
N GLY A 34 8.72 -7.73 -6.23
CA GLY A 34 10.16 -7.90 -6.38
C GLY A 34 10.74 -9.00 -5.49
N LEU A 35 9.91 -9.94 -5.05
CA LEU A 35 10.31 -11.13 -4.29
C LEU A 35 10.80 -12.28 -5.18
N GLY A 36 10.95 -12.06 -6.51
CA GLY A 36 11.18 -13.08 -7.51
C GLY A 36 9.90 -13.70 -8.10
N GLU A 37 8.76 -13.10 -7.80
CA GLU A 37 7.45 -13.53 -8.30
C GLU A 37 7.29 -13.24 -9.80
N ALA A 38 6.53 -14.09 -10.49
CA ALA A 38 6.16 -13.88 -11.88
C ALA A 38 4.97 -12.91 -12.01
N ARG A 39 4.74 -12.40 -13.22
CA ARG A 39 3.58 -11.53 -13.53
C ARG A 39 2.24 -12.16 -13.14
N ARG A 40 2.08 -13.47 -13.35
CA ARG A 40 0.87 -14.20 -12.95
C ARG A 40 0.62 -14.18 -11.45
N ASP A 41 1.68 -14.14 -10.63
CA ASP A 41 1.56 -14.12 -9.18
C ASP A 41 1.09 -12.76 -8.70
N ARG A 42 1.57 -11.67 -9.33
CA ARG A 42 1.05 -10.31 -9.11
C ARG A 42 -0.41 -10.19 -9.50
N ALA A 43 -0.79 -10.77 -10.65
CA ALA A 43 -2.20 -10.83 -11.05
C ALA A 43 -3.04 -11.63 -10.04
N GLY A 44 -2.53 -12.76 -9.55
CA GLY A 44 -3.17 -13.58 -8.51
C GLY A 44 -3.39 -12.80 -7.21
N LEU A 45 -2.41 -12.02 -6.77
CA LEU A 45 -2.56 -11.13 -5.61
C LEU A 45 -3.72 -10.15 -5.80
N LEU A 46 -3.75 -9.44 -6.92
CA LEU A 46 -4.79 -8.44 -7.19
C LEU A 46 -6.17 -9.08 -7.35
N MET A 47 -6.25 -10.23 -8.01
CA MET A 47 -7.49 -11.01 -8.11
C MET A 47 -8.02 -11.43 -6.74
N GLN A 48 -7.13 -11.91 -5.85
CA GLN A 48 -7.53 -12.29 -4.49
C GLN A 48 -8.11 -11.10 -3.72
N LEU A 49 -7.47 -9.94 -3.80
CA LEU A 49 -7.94 -8.74 -3.10
C LEU A 49 -9.26 -8.21 -3.69
N ALA A 50 -9.40 -8.22 -5.01
CA ALA A 50 -10.59 -7.75 -5.70
C ALA A 50 -11.79 -8.71 -5.54
N ASN A 51 -11.56 -9.98 -5.25
CA ASN A 51 -12.60 -10.99 -5.02
C ASN A 51 -12.96 -11.17 -3.53
N LEU A 52 -12.42 -10.35 -2.63
CA LEU A 52 -12.92 -10.30 -1.25
C LEU A 52 -14.38 -9.81 -1.26
N PRO A 53 -15.21 -10.19 -0.29
CA PRO A 53 -16.62 -9.73 -0.20
C PRO A 53 -16.79 -8.24 -0.32
N GLU A 54 -15.83 -7.47 0.20
CA GLU A 54 -15.64 -6.06 -0.03
C GLU A 54 -14.18 -5.78 -0.36
N HIS A 55 -13.91 -4.86 -1.28
CA HIS A 55 -12.55 -4.44 -1.58
C HIS A 55 -11.88 -3.86 -0.33
N PRO A 56 -10.57 -4.05 -0.14
CA PRO A 56 -9.85 -3.38 0.94
C PRO A 56 -10.01 -1.85 0.82
N ASP A 57 -10.15 -1.16 1.93
CA ASP A 57 -10.17 0.30 1.96
C ASP A 57 -8.86 0.88 1.46
N SER A 58 -7.75 0.22 1.77
CA SER A 58 -6.41 0.61 1.33
C SER A 58 -5.62 -0.61 0.84
N VAL A 59 -4.97 -0.44 -0.30
CA VAL A 59 -4.14 -1.46 -0.96
C VAL A 59 -2.71 -0.90 -1.09
N PRO A 60 -1.86 -1.09 -0.07
CA PRO A 60 -0.45 -0.73 -0.18
C PRO A 60 0.28 -1.67 -1.13
N ILE A 61 0.93 -1.08 -2.13
CA ILE A 61 1.85 -1.78 -3.04
C ILE A 61 3.26 -1.37 -2.63
N ASN A 62 4.01 -2.33 -2.10
CA ASN A 62 5.38 -2.14 -1.65
C ASN A 62 6.35 -2.66 -2.70
N MET A 63 7.50 -2.03 -2.82
CA MET A 63 8.66 -2.59 -3.51
C MET A 63 9.59 -3.21 -2.47
N LEU A 64 10.14 -4.39 -2.77
CA LEU A 64 11.09 -5.04 -1.88
C LEU A 64 12.31 -4.12 -1.63
N VAL A 65 12.57 -3.86 -0.37
CA VAL A 65 13.83 -3.24 0.08
C VAL A 65 14.78 -4.37 0.46
N LYS A 66 15.76 -4.63 -0.40
CA LYS A 66 16.75 -5.68 -0.15
C LYS A 66 17.65 -5.32 1.02
N ILE A 67 17.85 -6.26 1.92
CA ILE A 67 18.70 -6.09 3.10
C ILE A 67 19.80 -7.15 3.01
N ALA A 68 21.05 -6.71 3.18
CA ALA A 68 22.21 -7.59 3.19
C ALA A 68 22.07 -8.68 4.25
N GLY A 69 22.50 -9.90 3.91
CA GLY A 69 22.40 -11.07 4.79
C GLY A 69 21.02 -11.72 4.88
N THR A 70 20.03 -11.24 4.12
CA THR A 70 18.71 -11.88 4.05
C THR A 70 18.60 -12.82 2.83
N PRO A 71 17.70 -13.84 2.87
CA PRO A 71 17.52 -14.77 1.73
C PRO A 71 17.13 -14.09 0.41
N LEU A 72 16.59 -12.88 0.46
CA LEU A 72 16.13 -12.13 -0.70
C LEU A 72 17.13 -11.07 -1.20
N GLU A 73 18.33 -11.01 -0.62
CA GLU A 73 19.36 -10.04 -1.01
C GLU A 73 19.73 -10.14 -2.50
N GLY A 74 19.87 -11.38 -3.01
CA GLY A 74 20.29 -11.68 -4.38
C GLY A 74 19.17 -11.75 -5.42
N VAL A 75 17.92 -11.46 -5.06
CA VAL A 75 16.81 -11.47 -6.00
C VAL A 75 16.97 -10.34 -7.03
N GLU A 76 16.66 -10.57 -8.30
CA GLU A 76 16.68 -9.53 -9.34
C GLU A 76 15.73 -8.39 -9.01
N ASP A 77 16.10 -7.16 -9.40
CA ASP A 77 15.21 -6.02 -9.23
C ASP A 77 13.98 -6.15 -10.13
N LEU A 78 12.83 -5.75 -9.59
CA LEU A 78 11.61 -5.70 -10.39
C LEU A 78 11.76 -4.60 -11.46
N GLU A 79 11.43 -4.94 -12.68
CA GLU A 79 11.40 -3.98 -13.79
C GLU A 79 10.39 -2.86 -13.46
N PRO A 80 10.78 -1.57 -13.54
CA PRO A 80 9.94 -0.44 -13.11
C PRO A 80 8.54 -0.40 -13.71
N PHE A 81 8.40 -0.71 -15.01
CA PHE A 81 7.07 -0.72 -15.67
C PHE A 81 6.18 -1.85 -15.19
N GLU A 82 6.73 -2.96 -14.67
CA GLU A 82 5.94 -4.01 -14.04
C GLU A 82 5.30 -3.52 -12.73
N PHE A 83 6.02 -2.68 -11.98
CA PHE A 83 5.46 -2.04 -10.79
C PHE A 83 4.34 -1.07 -11.17
N VAL A 84 4.58 -0.16 -12.11
CA VAL A 84 3.57 0.79 -12.62
C VAL A 84 2.34 0.07 -13.16
N ARG A 85 2.54 -1.01 -13.94
CA ARG A 85 1.44 -1.85 -14.45
C ARG A 85 0.61 -2.46 -13.34
N THR A 86 1.26 -2.91 -12.26
CA THR A 86 0.54 -3.47 -11.10
C THR A 86 -0.32 -2.41 -10.42
N ILE A 87 0.17 -1.17 -10.29
CA ILE A 87 -0.62 -0.03 -9.80
C ILE A 87 -1.85 0.21 -10.68
N ALA A 88 -1.66 0.26 -12.01
CA ALA A 88 -2.76 0.48 -12.95
C ALA A 88 -3.85 -0.60 -12.85
N VAL A 89 -3.45 -1.86 -12.81
CA VAL A 89 -4.38 -2.99 -12.67
C VAL A 89 -5.09 -2.95 -11.31
N ALA A 90 -4.36 -2.66 -10.23
CA ALA A 90 -4.97 -2.51 -8.90
C ALA A 90 -6.05 -1.42 -8.89
N ARG A 91 -5.80 -0.27 -9.53
CA ARG A 91 -6.77 0.83 -9.66
C ARG A 91 -8.01 0.42 -10.45
N ILE A 92 -7.83 -0.30 -11.57
CA ILE A 92 -8.96 -0.76 -12.40
C ILE A 92 -9.81 -1.77 -11.64
N MET A 93 -9.18 -2.73 -10.98
CA MET A 93 -9.89 -3.81 -10.27
C MET A 93 -10.55 -3.34 -8.97
N MET A 94 -9.95 -2.35 -8.30
CA MET A 94 -10.43 -1.84 -7.00
C MET A 94 -10.58 -0.30 -7.04
N PRO A 95 -11.57 0.21 -7.81
CA PRO A 95 -11.65 1.64 -8.14
C PRO A 95 -11.91 2.56 -6.94
N LYS A 96 -12.48 2.04 -5.85
CA LYS A 96 -12.79 2.80 -4.64
C LYS A 96 -11.70 2.72 -3.57
N SER A 97 -10.76 1.78 -3.69
CA SER A 97 -9.69 1.59 -2.72
C SER A 97 -8.63 2.71 -2.81
N PHE A 98 -7.99 3.01 -1.69
CA PHE A 98 -6.76 3.80 -1.72
C PHE A 98 -5.60 2.92 -2.19
N VAL A 99 -5.22 3.04 -3.47
CA VAL A 99 -4.01 2.38 -3.99
C VAL A 99 -2.80 3.20 -3.53
N ARG A 100 -2.01 2.59 -2.66
CA ARG A 100 -0.99 3.32 -1.91
C ARG A 100 0.42 2.95 -2.35
N LEU A 101 1.23 3.96 -2.69
CA LEU A 101 2.68 3.80 -2.76
C LEU A 101 3.23 3.75 -1.32
N SER A 102 3.98 2.69 -1.04
CA SER A 102 4.41 2.37 0.32
C SER A 102 5.93 2.12 0.37
N ALA A 103 6.41 1.14 1.13
CA ALA A 103 7.84 0.88 1.28
C ALA A 103 8.55 0.67 -0.07
N GLY A 104 9.79 1.11 -0.17
CA GLY A 104 10.60 1.10 -1.39
C GLY A 104 10.41 2.34 -2.28
N ARG A 105 9.45 3.21 -1.96
CA ARG A 105 9.19 4.45 -2.71
C ARG A 105 10.38 5.41 -2.68
N GLU A 106 11.11 5.45 -1.61
CA GLU A 106 12.30 6.29 -1.44
C GLU A 106 13.43 5.97 -2.44
N LYS A 107 13.40 4.79 -3.05
CA LYS A 107 14.33 4.38 -4.10
C LYS A 107 13.85 4.70 -5.51
N MET A 108 12.60 5.15 -5.66
CA MET A 108 12.03 5.53 -6.93
C MET A 108 12.40 6.99 -7.25
N ASN A 109 12.84 7.25 -8.47
CA ASN A 109 13.00 8.62 -8.95
C ASN A 109 11.62 9.30 -9.12
N GLU A 110 11.62 10.63 -9.27
CA GLU A 110 10.40 11.43 -9.45
C GLU A 110 9.55 10.95 -10.63
N GLN A 111 10.20 10.55 -11.75
CA GLN A 111 9.51 10.10 -12.95
C GLN A 111 8.72 8.81 -12.71
N MET A 112 9.32 7.84 -12.01
CA MET A 112 8.64 6.59 -11.68
C MET A 112 7.48 6.82 -10.70
N GLN A 113 7.68 7.65 -9.68
CA GLN A 113 6.60 8.02 -8.76
C GLN A 113 5.46 8.71 -9.50
N SER A 114 5.78 9.65 -10.41
CA SER A 114 4.80 10.34 -11.26
C SER A 114 3.99 9.37 -12.10
N LEU A 115 4.65 8.41 -12.76
CA LEU A 115 3.98 7.36 -13.52
C LEU A 115 3.04 6.53 -12.65
N CYS A 116 3.42 6.22 -11.40
CA CYS A 116 2.55 5.51 -10.48
C CYS A 116 1.30 6.33 -10.12
N PHE A 117 1.42 7.64 -9.89
CA PHE A 117 0.26 8.50 -9.65
C PHE A 117 -0.65 8.57 -10.87
N PHE A 118 -0.11 8.77 -12.07
CA PHE A 118 -0.89 8.77 -13.31
C PHE A 118 -1.52 7.40 -13.62
N ALA A 119 -0.86 6.30 -13.22
CA ALA A 119 -1.40 4.95 -13.33
C ALA A 119 -2.53 4.67 -12.33
N GLY A 120 -2.72 5.54 -11.31
CA GLY A 120 -3.85 5.44 -10.38
C GLY A 120 -3.51 5.28 -8.91
N ALA A 121 -2.23 5.35 -8.51
CA ALA A 121 -1.90 5.52 -7.11
C ALA A 121 -2.50 6.86 -6.61
N ASN A 122 -3.16 6.84 -5.46
CA ASN A 122 -3.82 8.02 -4.89
C ASN A 122 -3.59 8.16 -3.39
N SER A 123 -2.62 7.45 -2.86
CA SER A 123 -2.24 7.52 -1.45
C SER A 123 -0.76 7.22 -1.29
N ILE A 124 -0.14 7.85 -0.30
CA ILE A 124 1.22 7.55 0.15
C ILE A 124 1.23 7.41 1.67
N PHE A 125 2.28 6.80 2.22
CA PHE A 125 2.62 7.02 3.62
C PHE A 125 3.33 8.36 3.74
N TYR A 126 2.89 9.15 4.70
CA TYR A 126 3.44 10.45 5.03
C TYR A 126 4.13 10.38 6.39
N GLY A 127 5.29 11.04 6.55
CA GLY A 127 6.07 11.06 7.77
C GLY A 127 7.51 10.56 7.56
N GLU A 128 8.33 10.68 8.58
CA GLU A 128 9.78 10.49 8.47
C GLU A 128 10.21 9.03 8.29
N LYS A 129 9.44 8.09 8.82
CA LYS A 129 9.84 6.68 8.87
C LYS A 129 8.68 5.72 8.72
N LEU A 130 8.89 4.65 7.96
CA LEU A 130 8.04 3.47 7.87
C LEU A 130 8.68 2.37 8.73
N LEU A 131 8.04 1.91 9.79
CA LEU A 131 8.50 0.82 10.66
C LEU A 131 10.05 0.68 10.74
N THR A 132 10.65 0.03 9.76
CA THR A 132 12.09 -0.29 9.70
C THR A 132 12.86 0.45 8.61
N THR A 133 12.19 1.16 7.70
CA THR A 133 12.84 1.86 6.58
C THR A 133 12.54 3.35 6.63
N PRO A 134 13.47 4.21 6.17
CA PRO A 134 13.18 5.62 5.94
C PRO A 134 12.01 5.78 4.98
N ASN A 135 11.30 6.89 5.07
CA ASN A 135 10.33 7.33 4.09
C ASN A 135 10.87 8.57 3.36
N ALA A 136 10.32 8.90 2.20
CA ALA A 136 10.64 10.14 1.53
C ALA A 136 10.27 11.32 2.44
N GLU A 137 11.10 12.38 2.43
CA GLU A 137 10.84 13.56 3.23
C GLU A 137 9.53 14.24 2.79
N ALA A 138 8.74 14.70 3.75
CA ALA A 138 7.48 15.37 3.50
C ALA A 138 7.61 16.58 2.55
N SER A 139 8.75 17.29 2.64
CA SER A 139 9.07 18.42 1.76
C SER A 139 9.23 18.00 0.30
N GLN A 140 9.86 16.85 0.03
CA GLN A 140 10.03 16.29 -1.31
C GLN A 140 8.69 15.84 -1.90
N ASP A 141 7.82 15.25 -1.08
CA ASP A 141 6.49 14.86 -1.50
C ASP A 141 5.66 16.07 -1.95
N MET A 142 5.68 17.14 -1.17
CA MET A 142 4.96 18.38 -1.52
C MET A 142 5.50 19.02 -2.80
N GLN A 143 6.83 19.05 -2.98
CA GLN A 143 7.44 19.54 -4.22
C GLN A 143 7.02 18.69 -5.44
N LEU A 144 6.98 17.36 -5.30
CA LEU A 144 6.54 16.48 -6.37
C LEU A 144 5.07 16.71 -6.71
N PHE A 145 4.20 16.84 -5.69
CA PHE A 145 2.78 17.12 -5.90
C PHE A 145 2.54 18.44 -6.60
N ASP A 146 3.27 19.49 -6.22
CA ASP A 146 3.20 20.79 -6.90
C ASP A 146 3.61 20.69 -8.38
N LYS A 147 4.70 19.99 -8.70
CA LYS A 147 5.14 19.72 -10.07
C LYS A 147 4.08 18.98 -10.89
N LEU A 148 3.33 18.07 -10.26
CA LEU A 148 2.31 17.25 -10.90
C LEU A 148 0.91 17.90 -10.91
N GLY A 149 0.72 19.02 -10.23
CA GLY A 149 -0.59 19.64 -10.05
C GLY A 149 -1.55 18.81 -9.17
N ILE A 150 -1.01 17.93 -8.33
CA ILE A 150 -1.77 17.09 -7.40
C ILE A 150 -1.94 17.85 -6.08
N LYS A 151 -3.17 17.85 -5.56
CA LYS A 151 -3.45 18.42 -4.23
C LYS A 151 -3.81 17.31 -3.26
N PRO A 152 -3.13 17.23 -2.10
CA PRO A 152 -3.54 16.33 -1.04
C PRO A 152 -4.97 16.62 -0.59
N LEU A 153 -5.74 15.56 -0.29
CA LEU A 153 -7.04 15.75 0.35
C LEU A 153 -6.84 16.41 1.71
N GLN A 154 -7.58 17.48 1.97
CA GLN A 154 -7.63 18.05 3.30
C GLN A 154 -8.24 17.04 4.27
N PRO A 155 -7.71 16.89 5.49
CA PRO A 155 -8.39 16.12 6.51
C PRO A 155 -9.81 16.67 6.65
N VAL A 156 -10.81 15.81 6.55
CA VAL A 156 -12.15 16.18 6.97
C VAL A 156 -12.02 16.59 8.44
N ALA A 157 -12.28 17.87 8.75
CA ALA A 157 -12.27 18.33 10.12
C ALA A 157 -13.10 17.33 10.96
N GLN A 158 -12.46 16.70 11.92
CA GLN A 158 -13.19 15.84 12.84
C GLN A 158 -14.29 16.68 13.42
N VAL A 159 -15.53 16.24 13.27
CA VAL A 159 -16.67 16.84 13.95
C VAL A 159 -16.27 16.88 15.42
N SER A 160 -16.13 18.12 15.90
CA SER A 160 -15.61 18.51 17.20
C SER A 160 -16.21 17.73 18.37
N ASP A 161 -15.40 17.40 19.33
CA ASP A 161 -15.48 17.54 20.80
C ASP A 161 -16.83 17.46 21.55
N GLU A 162 -17.98 17.39 20.91
CA GLU A 162 -19.27 17.26 21.58
C GLU A 162 -19.60 15.85 22.10
N VAL A 163 -18.84 14.83 21.69
CA VAL A 163 -19.05 13.44 22.15
C VAL A 163 -18.21 13.12 23.40
N GLN A 164 -17.18 13.89 23.69
CA GLN A 164 -16.33 13.64 24.86
C GLN A 164 -16.91 14.21 26.17
N THR A 165 -17.80 15.17 26.11
CA THR A 165 -18.44 15.75 27.30
C THR A 165 -19.61 14.94 27.82
N ALA A 166 -20.25 14.11 26.98
CA ALA A 166 -21.37 13.27 27.39
C ALA A 166 -20.96 11.95 28.09
N ALA A 167 -19.67 11.59 28.08
CA ALA A 167 -19.16 10.36 28.70
C ALA A 167 -18.62 10.57 30.13
N LEU A 168 -18.69 11.78 30.68
CA LEU A 168 -18.20 12.13 32.01
C LEU A 168 -19.33 12.47 33.02
N GLU A 169 -20.59 12.35 32.61
CA GLU A 169 -21.75 12.61 33.50
C GLU A 169 -22.64 11.37 33.73
N CYS A 170 -22.04 10.14 33.72
CA CYS A 170 -22.73 8.95 34.21
C CYS A 170 -21.90 8.23 35.27
#